data_4eb5c56a903117c632a06277ca4c1be6
#
_entry.id   4eb5c56a903117c632a06277ca4c1be6
#
_cell.length_a   1.000
_cell.length_b   1.000
_cell.length_c   1.000
_cell.angle_alpha   90.00
_cell.angle_beta   90.00
_cell.angle_gamma   90.00
#
_symmetry.space_group_name_H-M   'P 1'
#
loop_
_entity.id
_entity.type
_entity.pdbx_description
1 polymer ?
#
loop_
_entity_poly.entity_id
_entity_poly.type
_entity_poly.pdbx_seq_one_letter_code
_entity_poly.pdbx_strand_id
1 'polypeptide(L)'
;MPVSKEYVEYVLDQLSCLGPIAHKRMFGGVGLYFDGLFFGLIDDDIVYFKVDDITRRRYEAARTKPFQPGGEGPSQSSYYSLPVNVLEDLDQLKAWASEAVEVARRKASSKNARSAKRK
;
A
#
# COMPACT_ATOMS: atom_id res chain seq x y z
N MET A 1 -11.94 5.70 12.03
CA MET A 1 -11.37 7.00 12.42
C MET A 1 -10.82 7.70 11.22
N PRO A 2 -11.03 8.99 11.10
CA PRO A 2 -10.45 9.71 9.97
C PRO A 2 -8.94 9.81 10.09
N VAL A 3 -8.30 9.98 8.95
CA VAL A 3 -6.86 10.11 8.88
C VAL A 3 -6.48 11.55 9.21
N SER A 4 -5.46 11.74 10.05
CA SER A 4 -5.02 13.09 10.38
C SER A 4 -4.18 13.66 9.25
N LYS A 5 -4.32 14.96 9.02
CA LYS A 5 -3.59 15.65 7.97
C LYS A 5 -2.09 15.57 8.22
N GLU A 6 -1.68 15.73 9.46
CA GLU A 6 -0.26 15.70 9.83
C GLU A 6 0.35 14.33 9.53
N TYR A 7 -0.39 13.26 9.78
CA TYR A 7 0.11 11.92 9.51
C TYR A 7 0.27 11.71 8.00
N VAL A 8 -0.69 12.15 7.22
CA VAL A 8 -0.62 12.04 5.76
C VAL A 8 0.61 12.78 5.24
N GLU A 9 0.83 13.99 5.73
CA GLU A 9 1.99 14.78 5.30
C GLU A 9 3.30 14.09 5.68
N TYR A 10 3.35 13.51 6.86
CA TYR A 10 4.53 12.77 7.30
C TYR A 10 4.80 11.57 6.37
N VAL A 11 3.77 10.80 6.08
CA VAL A 11 3.91 9.62 5.22
C VAL A 11 4.36 10.03 3.81
N LEU A 12 3.75 11.07 3.27
CA LEU A 12 4.13 11.55 1.93
C LEU A 12 5.57 12.02 1.90
N ASP A 13 6.01 12.69 2.97
CA ASP A 13 7.38 13.14 3.06
C ASP A 13 8.35 11.96 3.11
N GLN A 14 8.04 10.95 3.92
CA GLN A 14 8.86 9.74 3.99
C GLN A 14 8.91 9.02 2.63
N LEU A 15 7.77 8.90 1.96
CA LEU A 15 7.70 8.21 0.68
C LEU A 15 8.34 8.99 -0.46
N SER A 16 8.69 10.26 -0.25
CA SER A 16 9.34 11.05 -1.29
C SER A 16 10.69 10.45 -1.69
N CYS A 17 11.26 9.57 -0.87
CA CYS A 17 12.49 8.86 -1.22
C CYS A 17 12.29 7.93 -2.43
N LEU A 18 11.05 7.53 -2.69
CA LEU A 18 10.71 6.69 -3.83
C LEU A 18 10.58 7.51 -5.12
N GLY A 19 10.17 8.75 -4.99
CA GLY A 19 9.88 9.63 -6.10
C GLY A 19 8.58 10.38 -5.85
N PRO A 20 8.02 11.03 -6.85
CA PRO A 20 6.77 11.78 -6.67
C PRO A 20 5.63 10.83 -6.34
N ILE A 21 4.93 11.12 -5.25
CA ILE A 21 3.79 10.32 -4.80
C ILE A 21 2.52 11.16 -4.93
N ALA A 22 1.54 10.63 -5.65
CA ALA A 22 0.22 11.24 -5.71
C ALA A 22 -0.66 10.59 -4.65
N HIS A 23 -1.66 11.33 -4.18
CA HIS A 23 -2.58 10.80 -3.18
C HIS A 23 -3.98 11.29 -3.49
N LYS A 24 -4.97 10.53 -3.00
CA LYS A 24 -6.36 10.85 -3.25
C LYS A 24 -7.20 10.35 -2.09
N ARG A 25 -8.10 11.19 -1.60
CA ARG A 25 -8.99 10.78 -0.52
C ARG A 25 -10.01 9.78 -1.03
N MET A 26 -10.23 8.74 -0.25
CA MET A 26 -11.21 7.71 -0.59
C MET A 26 -11.61 6.94 0.66
N PHE A 27 -12.88 6.61 0.79
CA PHE A 27 -13.40 5.74 1.86
C PHE A 27 -12.95 6.17 3.25
N GLY A 28 -12.82 7.48 3.48
CA GLY A 28 -12.37 7.98 4.78
C GLY A 28 -10.86 7.93 4.98
N GLY A 29 -10.12 7.37 4.03
CA GLY A 29 -8.67 7.31 4.08
C GLY A 29 -8.04 8.02 2.91
N VAL A 30 -6.81 7.65 2.59
CA VAL A 30 -6.05 8.25 1.49
C VAL A 30 -5.39 7.17 0.69
N GLY A 31 -5.65 7.14 -0.62
CA GLY A 31 -4.95 6.23 -1.51
C GLY A 31 -3.62 6.80 -1.96
N LEU A 32 -2.63 5.95 -2.12
CA LEU A 32 -1.28 6.34 -2.50
C LEU A 32 -0.95 5.79 -3.88
N TYR A 33 -0.46 6.66 -4.75
CA TYR A 33 -0.18 6.31 -6.15
C TYR A 33 1.24 6.69 -6.51
N PHE A 34 1.89 5.81 -7.25
CA PHE A 34 3.19 6.10 -7.84
C PHE A 34 3.12 5.72 -9.31
N ASP A 35 3.43 6.69 -10.19
CA ASP A 35 3.38 6.47 -11.63
C ASP A 35 2.02 5.94 -12.07
N GLY A 36 0.96 6.46 -11.46
CA GLY A 36 -0.40 6.05 -11.77
C GLY A 36 -0.84 4.72 -11.17
N LEU A 37 0.04 4.07 -10.41
CA LEU A 37 -0.25 2.78 -9.82
C LEU A 37 -0.66 2.94 -8.36
N PHE A 38 -1.80 2.35 -8.02
CA PHE A 38 -2.33 2.38 -6.65
C PHE A 38 -1.59 1.30 -5.85
N PHE A 39 -0.63 1.70 -5.02
CA PHE A 39 0.22 0.74 -4.34
C PHE A 39 0.01 0.70 -2.82
N GLY A 40 -0.75 1.60 -2.27
CA GLY A 40 -0.98 1.60 -0.84
C GLY A 40 -2.06 2.58 -0.45
N LEU A 41 -2.35 2.59 0.85
CA LEU A 41 -3.36 3.51 1.38
C LEU A 41 -3.05 3.82 2.83
N ILE A 42 -3.66 4.89 3.33
CA ILE A 42 -3.59 5.28 4.74
C ILE A 42 -5.01 5.27 5.28
N ASP A 43 -5.23 4.56 6.38
CA ASP A 43 -6.51 4.54 7.04
C ASP A 43 -6.28 4.47 8.54
N ASP A 44 -7.01 5.29 9.30
CA ASP A 44 -6.91 5.33 10.76
C ASP A 44 -5.45 5.53 11.20
N ASP A 45 -4.73 6.41 10.48
CA ASP A 45 -3.32 6.73 10.73
C ASP A 45 -2.43 5.48 10.70
N ILE A 46 -2.74 4.55 9.81
CA ILE A 46 -1.92 3.37 9.55
C ILE A 46 -1.70 3.28 8.05
N VAL A 47 -0.44 3.03 7.66
CA VAL A 47 -0.10 2.84 6.26
C VAL A 47 -0.23 1.37 5.89
N TYR A 48 -0.90 1.10 4.78
CA TYR A 48 -1.03 -0.26 4.24
C TYR A 48 -0.44 -0.29 2.84
N PHE A 49 0.33 -1.34 2.53
CA PHE A 49 0.91 -1.52 1.20
C PHE A 49 0.29 -2.72 0.53
N LYS A 50 0.23 -2.65 -0.80
CA LYS A 50 -0.31 -3.72 -1.62
C LYS A 50 0.62 -4.93 -1.60
N VAL A 51 0.03 -6.11 -1.47
CA VAL A 51 0.80 -7.35 -1.42
C VAL A 51 0.22 -8.38 -2.40
N ASP A 52 1.07 -9.35 -2.78
CA ASP A 52 0.63 -10.55 -3.48
C ASP A 52 0.94 -11.75 -2.58
N ASP A 53 0.78 -12.95 -3.11
CA ASP A 53 0.97 -14.16 -2.30
C ASP A 53 2.40 -14.31 -1.81
N ILE A 54 3.36 -13.76 -2.53
CA ILE A 54 4.77 -13.85 -2.17
C ILE A 54 5.13 -12.78 -1.16
N THR A 55 4.82 -11.52 -1.45
CA THR A 55 5.23 -10.42 -0.57
C THR A 55 4.46 -10.41 0.74
N ARG A 56 3.23 -10.95 0.75
CA ARG A 56 2.44 -11.03 1.97
C ARG A 56 3.19 -11.75 3.09
N ARG A 57 4.02 -12.72 2.74
CA ARG A 57 4.77 -13.50 3.73
C ARG A 57 5.69 -12.61 4.57
N ARG A 58 6.27 -11.60 3.96
CA ARG A 58 7.12 -10.65 4.70
C ARG A 58 6.30 -9.90 5.76
N TYR A 59 5.09 -9.49 5.39
CA TYR A 59 4.24 -8.77 6.32
C TYR A 59 3.73 -9.68 7.42
N GLU A 60 3.40 -10.91 7.08
CA GLU A 60 2.96 -11.88 8.09
C GLU A 60 4.10 -12.22 9.06
N ALA A 61 5.32 -12.33 8.55
CA ALA A 61 6.49 -12.57 9.39
C ALA A 61 6.74 -11.40 10.34
N ALA A 62 6.41 -10.19 9.90
CA ALA A 62 6.53 -9.00 10.74
C ALA A 62 5.32 -8.82 11.65
N ARG A 63 4.35 -9.72 11.59
CA ARG A 63 3.16 -9.73 12.43
C ARG A 63 2.28 -8.50 12.23
N THR A 64 2.20 -8.01 11.00
CA THR A 64 1.31 -6.92 10.69
C THR A 64 -0.07 -7.46 10.35
N LYS A 65 -1.03 -6.55 10.18
CA LYS A 65 -2.42 -6.93 10.00
C LYS A 65 -2.92 -6.60 8.61
N PRO A 66 -3.81 -7.42 8.05
CA PRO A 66 -4.44 -7.08 6.78
C PRO A 66 -5.39 -5.92 6.95
N PHE A 67 -5.57 -5.15 5.88
CA PHE A 67 -6.55 -4.08 5.85
C PHE A 67 -7.94 -4.71 5.78
N GLN A 68 -8.80 -4.37 6.73
CA GLN A 68 -10.16 -4.89 6.80
C GLN A 68 -11.16 -3.75 6.95
N PRO A 69 -11.56 -3.13 5.84
CA PRO A 69 -12.55 -2.06 5.93
C PRO A 69 -13.85 -2.64 6.46
N GLY A 70 -14.47 -1.98 7.42
CA GLY A 70 -15.67 -2.49 8.04
C GLY A 70 -15.41 -3.43 9.20
N GLY A 71 -14.17 -3.58 9.62
CA GLY A 71 -13.83 -4.37 10.80
C GLY A 71 -13.51 -5.82 10.49
N GLU A 72 -14.31 -6.74 11.00
CA GLU A 72 -14.05 -8.15 10.79
C GLU A 72 -14.44 -8.59 9.40
N GLY A 73 -13.68 -9.50 8.86
CA GLY A 73 -13.97 -10.01 7.54
C GLY A 73 -13.02 -11.15 7.20
N PRO A 74 -13.10 -11.65 5.96
CA PRO A 74 -12.20 -12.69 5.52
C PRO A 74 -10.75 -12.26 5.68
N SER A 75 -9.89 -13.20 5.98
CA SER A 75 -8.49 -12.91 6.23
C SER A 75 -7.71 -12.55 4.97
N GLN A 76 -8.30 -12.72 3.80
CA GLN A 76 -7.60 -12.43 2.57
C GLN A 76 -7.72 -10.96 2.20
N SER A 77 -6.60 -10.26 2.30
CA SER A 77 -6.53 -8.87 1.92
C SER A 77 -5.36 -8.69 0.97
N SER A 78 -5.52 -7.75 0.05
CA SER A 78 -4.42 -7.38 -0.84
C SER A 78 -3.55 -6.28 -0.24
N TYR A 79 -3.85 -5.85 0.97
CA TYR A 79 -3.13 -4.76 1.64
C TYR A 79 -2.84 -5.13 3.07
N TYR A 80 -1.60 -4.92 3.51
CA TYR A 80 -1.18 -5.20 4.88
C TYR A 80 -0.52 -3.96 5.48
N SER A 81 -0.68 -3.80 6.79
CA SER A 81 -0.11 -2.64 7.46
C SER A 81 1.41 -2.70 7.44
N LEU A 82 2.02 -1.52 7.28
CA LEU A 82 3.47 -1.40 7.24
C LEU A 82 4.01 -1.32 8.67
N PRO A 83 5.05 -2.10 9.00
CA PRO A 83 5.66 -1.97 10.34
C PRO A 83 6.16 -0.55 10.56
N VAL A 84 5.95 -0.03 11.76
CA VAL A 84 6.33 1.35 12.08
C VAL A 84 7.83 1.56 11.91
N ASN A 85 8.63 0.58 12.30
CA ASN A 85 10.07 0.70 12.15
C ASN A 85 10.52 0.78 10.69
N VAL A 86 9.75 0.18 9.78
CA VAL A 86 10.03 0.30 8.36
C VAL A 86 9.68 1.70 7.86
N LEU A 87 8.55 2.23 8.31
CA LEU A 87 8.14 3.58 7.91
C LEU A 87 9.16 4.62 8.35
N GLU A 88 9.82 4.40 9.49
CA GLU A 88 10.79 5.34 10.04
C GLU A 88 12.21 5.14 9.50
N ASP A 89 12.44 4.10 8.73
CA ASP A 89 13.76 3.79 8.16
C ASP A 89 13.67 3.95 6.64
N LEU A 90 14.24 5.03 6.12
CA LEU A 90 14.07 5.35 4.70
C LEU A 90 14.58 4.27 3.76
N ASP A 91 15.66 3.57 4.12
CA ASP A 91 16.18 2.52 3.28
C ASP A 91 15.22 1.34 3.20
N GLN A 92 14.69 0.92 4.34
CA GLN A 92 13.71 -0.15 4.37
C GLN A 92 12.40 0.29 3.72
N LEU A 93 11.98 1.51 4.02
CA LEU A 93 10.73 2.03 3.43
C LEU A 93 10.81 2.03 1.92
N LYS A 94 11.93 2.48 1.36
CA LYS A 94 12.10 2.50 -0.08
C LYS A 94 12.01 1.09 -0.66
N ALA A 95 12.62 0.11 -0.02
CA ALA A 95 12.58 -1.27 -0.49
C ALA A 95 11.15 -1.83 -0.45
N TRP A 96 10.46 -1.64 0.68
CA TRP A 96 9.11 -2.18 0.83
C TRP A 96 8.12 -1.46 -0.09
N ALA A 97 8.27 -0.14 -0.25
CA ALA A 97 7.39 0.63 -1.13
C ALA A 97 7.62 0.27 -2.59
N SER A 98 8.88 0.11 -3.00
CA SER A 98 9.19 -0.30 -4.37
C SER A 98 8.59 -1.66 -4.67
N GLU A 99 8.62 -2.57 -3.72
CA GLU A 99 8.01 -3.88 -3.87
C GLU A 99 6.49 -3.77 -4.03
N ALA A 100 5.86 -2.90 -3.25
CA ALA A 100 4.42 -2.68 -3.36
C ALA A 100 4.06 -2.11 -4.73
N VAL A 101 4.86 -1.19 -5.25
CA VAL A 101 4.66 -0.64 -6.59
C VAL A 101 4.78 -1.74 -7.64
N GLU A 102 5.75 -2.63 -7.49
CA GLU A 102 5.91 -3.74 -8.43
C GLU A 102 4.73 -4.69 -8.39
N VAL A 103 4.19 -4.96 -7.21
CA VAL A 103 2.97 -5.77 -7.08
C VAL A 103 1.83 -5.11 -7.85
N ALA A 104 1.66 -3.80 -7.66
CA ALA A 104 0.62 -3.06 -8.35
C ALA A 104 0.82 -3.10 -9.87
N ARG A 105 2.06 -2.98 -10.32
CA ARG A 105 2.39 -3.01 -11.73
C ARG A 105 2.06 -4.37 -12.34
N ARG A 106 2.44 -5.45 -11.67
CA ARG A 106 2.17 -6.79 -12.15
C ARG A 106 0.68 -7.09 -12.23
N LYS A 107 -0.08 -6.64 -11.24
CA LYS A 107 -1.53 -6.83 -11.23
C LYS A 107 -2.21 -6.04 -12.33
N ALA A 108 -1.76 -4.82 -12.59
CA ALA A 108 -2.30 -4.02 -13.67
C ALA A 108 -2.00 -4.65 -15.03
N SER A 109 -0.77 -5.13 -15.24
CA SER A 109 -0.38 -5.82 -16.47
C SER A 109 -1.19 -7.09 -16.69
N SER A 110 -1.34 -7.89 -15.63
CA SER A 110 -2.09 -9.14 -15.72
C SER A 110 -3.55 -8.86 -16.09
N LYS A 111 -4.13 -7.82 -15.49
CA LYS A 111 -5.50 -7.44 -15.77
C LYS A 111 -5.65 -6.98 -17.22
N ASN A 112 -4.71 -6.19 -17.71
CA ASN A 112 -4.74 -5.72 -19.09
C ASN A 112 -4.58 -6.87 -20.07
N ALA A 113 -3.67 -7.80 -19.80
CA ALA A 113 -3.46 -8.97 -20.65
C ALA A 113 -4.72 -9.83 -20.70
N ARG A 114 -5.40 -9.99 -19.57
CA ARG A 114 -6.62 -10.75 -19.48
C ARG A 114 -7.73 -10.10 -20.30
N SER A 115 -7.84 -8.78 -20.23
CA SER A 115 -8.82 -8.05 -21.02
C SER A 115 -8.57 -8.20 -22.51
N ALA A 116 -7.31 -8.14 -22.92
CA ALA A 116 -6.96 -8.30 -24.33
C ALA A 116 -7.33 -9.68 -24.86
N LYS A 117 -7.19 -10.70 -24.04
CA LYS A 117 -7.51 -12.07 -24.46
C LYS A 117 -9.00 -12.34 -24.64
N ARG A 118 -9.82 -11.48 -24.12
CA ARG A 118 -11.28 -11.67 -24.18
C ARG A 118 -11.90 -11.28 -25.50
N LYS A 119 -11.16 -10.71 -26.38
CA LYS A 119 -11.73 -10.27 -27.66
C LYS A 119 -11.98 -11.39 -28.63
#